data_b6dae100eec5d3fcdd021e61dec268e3
#
_entry.id   b6dae100eec5d3fcdd021e61dec268e3
#
_cell.length_a   1.000
_cell.length_b   1.000
_cell.length_c   1.000
_cell.angle_alpha   90.00
_cell.angle_beta   90.00
_cell.angle_gamma   90.00
#
_symmetry.space_group_name_H-M   'P 1'
#
loop_
_entity.id
_entity.type
_entity.pdbx_description
1 polymer ?
#
loop_
_entity_poly.entity_id
_entity_poly.type
_entity_poly.pdbx_seq_one_letter_code
_entity_poly.pdbx_strand_id
1 'polypeptide(L)'
;MMDRRGFLKNATLVSAACLMDFREALALGAKDAEVGKAWKGWKKGQFQIHLIYTGVSESMFLIFPDGTTMLLDCGDHNAIGRGKLAVPVLPNPDRHAGEWISRYVLRVNPQKDYVDYMMLTHYHSDHGGNNKFYARKETRDGKDYYLSGFSQAAEYLTFGKAFDRCWPDYNDPLPLTQEAADAFEHMKDFYDYMLAHKKMEIEKFRLGETNQIAMRKDAAAYPGFSVRNICANGRIADKEGNIRDLYAERKKSNPVKFSENGMSLGVIFTY
;
A
#
# COMPACT_ATOMS: atom_id res chain seq x y z
N MET A 1 5.82 -42.02 7.31
CA MET A 1 6.83 -41.07 7.80
C MET A 1 7.75 -40.75 6.64
N MET A 2 7.73 -39.49 6.14
CA MET A 2 8.60 -39.07 5.04
C MET A 2 10.01 -38.86 5.62
N ASP A 3 11.01 -39.49 5.05
CA ASP A 3 12.35 -39.37 5.56
C ASP A 3 12.97 -38.00 5.24
N ARG A 4 14.03 -37.60 5.97
CA ARG A 4 14.67 -36.29 5.83
C ARG A 4 15.24 -36.05 4.43
N ARG A 5 15.63 -37.12 3.71
CA ARG A 5 16.14 -37.03 2.33
C ARG A 5 15.01 -36.84 1.32
N GLY A 6 13.85 -37.46 1.54
CA GLY A 6 12.65 -37.21 0.72
C GLY A 6 12.12 -35.81 0.84
N PHE A 7 12.13 -35.22 2.07
CA PHE A 7 11.75 -33.84 2.30
C PHE A 7 12.70 -32.85 1.60
N LEU A 8 14.01 -33.06 1.71
CA LEU A 8 15.01 -32.20 1.07
C LEU A 8 14.94 -32.27 -0.47
N LYS A 9 14.72 -33.46 -1.05
CA LYS A 9 14.55 -33.61 -2.51
C LYS A 9 13.28 -32.90 -3.00
N ASN A 10 12.17 -32.99 -2.28
CA ASN A 10 10.94 -32.31 -2.65
C ASN A 10 11.04 -30.79 -2.46
N ALA A 11 11.70 -30.34 -1.39
CA ALA A 11 11.98 -28.91 -1.18
C ALA A 11 12.86 -28.32 -2.29
N THR A 12 13.88 -29.07 -2.73
CA THR A 12 14.77 -28.65 -3.82
C THR A 12 14.05 -28.61 -5.16
N LEU A 13 13.15 -29.55 -5.44
CA LEU A 13 12.34 -29.56 -6.67
C LEU A 13 11.33 -28.41 -6.70
N VAL A 14 10.66 -28.12 -5.58
CA VAL A 14 9.74 -26.99 -5.47
C VAL A 14 10.50 -25.66 -5.60
N SER A 15 11.66 -25.56 -4.97
CA SER A 15 12.50 -24.35 -5.10
C SER A 15 13.04 -24.17 -6.52
N ALA A 16 13.38 -25.24 -7.22
CA ALA A 16 13.83 -25.19 -8.61
C ALA A 16 12.69 -24.81 -9.57
N ALA A 17 11.48 -25.34 -9.37
CA ALA A 17 10.31 -24.97 -10.16
C ALA A 17 9.92 -23.51 -9.95
N CYS A 18 9.87 -23.04 -8.70
CA CYS A 18 9.64 -21.62 -8.40
C CYS A 18 10.72 -20.71 -8.99
N LEU A 19 12.00 -21.15 -9.01
CA LEU A 19 13.09 -20.38 -9.60
C LEU A 19 13.04 -20.37 -11.13
N MET A 20 12.54 -21.42 -11.77
CA MET A 20 12.37 -21.47 -13.23
C MET A 20 11.25 -20.53 -13.67
N ASP A 21 10.08 -20.57 -13.03
CA ASP A 21 8.97 -19.66 -13.30
C ASP A 21 9.35 -18.20 -13.03
N PHE A 22 10.11 -17.95 -11.97
CA PHE A 22 10.61 -16.61 -11.65
C PHE A 22 11.66 -16.11 -12.65
N ARG A 23 12.53 -16.99 -13.15
CA ARG A 23 13.51 -16.64 -14.17
C ARG A 23 12.86 -16.40 -15.53
N GLU A 24 11.84 -17.18 -15.91
CA GLU A 24 11.07 -16.94 -17.13
C GLU A 24 10.24 -15.64 -17.04
N ALA A 25 9.60 -15.39 -15.91
CA ALA A 25 8.90 -14.13 -15.65
C ALA A 25 9.84 -12.92 -15.69
N LEU A 26 11.05 -13.04 -15.09
CA LEU A 26 12.09 -12.03 -15.20
C LEU A 26 12.61 -11.87 -16.63
N ALA A 27 12.75 -12.96 -17.39
CA ALA A 27 13.24 -12.94 -18.77
C ALA A 27 12.20 -12.33 -19.72
N LEU A 28 10.91 -12.52 -19.48
CA LEU A 28 9.84 -11.88 -20.23
C LEU A 28 9.75 -10.37 -19.92
N GLY A 29 9.96 -9.97 -18.66
CA GLY A 29 10.05 -8.57 -18.25
C GLY A 29 11.35 -7.87 -18.70
N ALA A 30 12.46 -8.59 -18.72
CA ALA A 30 13.79 -8.05 -19.06
C ALA A 30 13.94 -7.63 -20.52
N LYS A 31 13.11 -8.13 -21.45
CA LYS A 31 13.14 -7.71 -22.86
C LYS A 31 12.72 -6.25 -23.09
N ASP A 32 11.98 -5.66 -22.14
CA ASP A 32 11.51 -4.28 -22.23
C ASP A 32 12.30 -3.28 -21.36
N ALA A 33 13.16 -3.78 -20.45
CA ALA A 33 13.99 -2.96 -19.57
C ALA A 33 15.48 -3.25 -19.80
N GLU A 34 16.15 -2.37 -20.51
CA GLU A 34 17.60 -2.42 -20.74
C GLU A 34 18.28 -1.34 -19.89
N VAL A 35 19.27 -1.76 -19.10
CA VAL A 35 20.02 -0.84 -18.22
C VAL A 35 20.64 0.28 -19.06
N GLY A 36 20.41 1.52 -18.65
CA GLY A 36 20.89 2.72 -19.35
C GLY A 36 19.97 3.24 -20.46
N LYS A 37 18.88 2.54 -20.78
CA LYS A 37 17.85 3.03 -21.69
C LYS A 37 16.63 3.58 -20.95
N ALA A 38 15.95 4.55 -21.57
CA ALA A 38 14.70 5.08 -21.01
C ALA A 38 13.64 3.97 -20.98
N TRP A 39 12.97 3.85 -19.82
CA TRP A 39 11.82 2.98 -19.68
C TRP A 39 10.69 3.40 -20.65
N LYS A 40 10.12 2.42 -21.35
CA LYS A 40 9.15 2.67 -22.44
C LYS A 40 7.71 2.91 -21.97
N GLY A 41 7.48 2.89 -20.67
CA GLY A 41 6.15 3.02 -20.09
C GLY A 41 5.40 1.68 -19.98
N TRP A 42 4.27 1.72 -19.29
CA TRP A 42 3.36 0.59 -19.18
C TRP A 42 2.68 0.29 -20.52
N LYS A 43 2.43 -0.98 -20.80
CA LYS A 43 1.66 -1.45 -21.96
C LYS A 43 0.46 -2.27 -21.51
N LYS A 44 -0.63 -2.21 -22.25
CA LYS A 44 -1.82 -3.06 -22.03
C LYS A 44 -1.42 -4.52 -21.83
N GLY A 45 -1.99 -5.16 -20.81
CA GLY A 45 -1.69 -6.53 -20.44
C GLY A 45 -0.55 -6.69 -19.44
N GLN A 46 0.21 -5.66 -19.12
CA GLN A 46 1.25 -5.76 -18.10
C GLN A 46 0.69 -5.42 -16.72
N PHE A 47 0.98 -6.26 -15.73
CA PHE A 47 0.86 -5.90 -14.33
C PHE A 47 2.21 -5.38 -13.85
N GLN A 48 2.25 -4.15 -13.38
CA GLN A 48 3.48 -3.51 -12.90
C GLN A 48 3.38 -3.14 -11.42
N ILE A 49 4.45 -3.37 -10.69
CA ILE A 49 4.63 -2.98 -9.28
C ILE A 49 5.87 -2.10 -9.21
N HIS A 50 5.67 -0.85 -8.84
CA HIS A 50 6.73 0.13 -8.65
C HIS A 50 6.96 0.31 -7.15
N LEU A 51 8.06 -0.18 -6.64
CA LEU A 51 8.51 0.06 -5.27
C LEU A 51 9.20 1.43 -5.24
N ILE A 52 8.61 2.38 -4.53
CA ILE A 52 9.10 3.76 -4.48
C ILE A 52 9.82 3.97 -3.16
N TYR A 53 11.14 4.06 -3.23
CA TYR A 53 11.97 4.26 -2.06
C TYR A 53 12.36 5.73 -1.89
N THR A 54 11.82 6.35 -0.86
CA THR A 54 12.16 7.74 -0.49
C THR A 54 13.05 7.83 0.75
N GLY A 55 13.54 6.71 1.26
CA GLY A 55 14.36 6.61 2.46
C GLY A 55 13.56 6.59 3.76
N VAL A 56 12.42 7.27 3.81
CA VAL A 56 11.62 7.49 5.02
C VAL A 56 10.16 7.08 4.89
N SER A 57 9.80 6.46 3.79
CA SER A 57 8.42 6.04 3.54
C SER A 57 8.35 4.68 2.89
N GLU A 58 7.27 3.96 3.20
CA GLU A 58 6.80 2.84 2.41
C GLU A 58 5.84 3.39 1.34
N SER A 59 6.03 2.97 0.09
CA SER A 59 5.10 3.31 -0.99
C SER A 59 5.25 2.35 -2.17
N MET A 60 4.11 1.90 -2.70
CA MET A 60 4.05 1.10 -3.91
C MET A 60 3.00 1.66 -4.86
N PHE A 61 3.40 1.88 -6.12
CA PHE A 61 2.46 2.22 -7.16
C PHE A 61 2.25 1.02 -8.10
N LEU A 62 1.01 0.62 -8.29
CA LEU A 62 0.62 -0.54 -9.08
C LEU A 62 -0.17 -0.09 -10.31
N ILE A 63 0.11 -0.75 -11.43
CA ILE A 63 -0.63 -0.57 -12.68
C ILE A 63 -1.14 -1.95 -13.11
N PHE A 64 -2.45 -2.13 -13.10
CA PHE A 64 -3.11 -3.38 -13.46
C PHE A 64 -3.10 -3.60 -14.98
N PRO A 65 -3.41 -4.81 -15.45
CA PRO A 65 -3.31 -5.14 -16.87
C PRO A 65 -4.17 -4.29 -17.80
N ASP A 66 -5.28 -3.74 -17.30
CA ASP A 66 -6.17 -2.84 -18.05
C ASP A 66 -5.81 -1.35 -17.91
N GLY A 67 -4.79 -1.03 -17.11
CA GLY A 67 -4.37 0.33 -16.80
C GLY A 67 -5.09 0.96 -15.61
N THR A 68 -5.87 0.21 -14.85
CA THR A 68 -6.32 0.61 -13.50
C THR A 68 -5.11 0.78 -12.59
N THR A 69 -5.13 1.75 -11.70
CA THR A 69 -3.98 2.11 -10.89
C THR A 69 -4.28 2.14 -9.40
N MET A 70 -3.25 1.87 -8.59
CA MET A 70 -3.36 1.88 -7.15
C MET A 70 -2.08 2.42 -6.51
N LEU A 71 -2.22 3.35 -5.57
CA LEU A 71 -1.15 3.76 -4.66
C LEU A 71 -1.38 3.11 -3.30
N LEU A 72 -0.47 2.25 -2.91
CA LEU A 72 -0.46 1.57 -1.63
C LEU A 72 0.61 2.23 -0.77
N ASP A 73 0.18 2.83 0.32
CA ASP A 73 0.95 3.67 1.21
C ASP A 73 1.61 4.88 0.52
N CYS A 74 1.74 5.94 1.26
CA CYS A 74 2.42 7.15 0.88
C CYS A 74 2.91 7.80 2.18
N GLY A 75 3.94 7.22 2.76
CA GLY A 75 4.46 7.65 4.05
C GLY A 75 5.30 8.91 3.97
N ASP A 76 5.44 9.55 5.10
CA ASP A 76 6.37 10.66 5.29
C ASP A 76 6.78 10.68 6.76
N HIS A 77 7.88 10.04 7.06
CA HIS A 77 8.39 9.93 8.41
C HIS A 77 9.68 10.73 8.60
N ASN A 78 9.73 11.48 9.68
CA ASN A 78 10.95 12.22 10.00
C ASN A 78 12.11 11.30 10.39
N ALA A 79 13.05 11.14 9.51
CA ALA A 79 14.32 10.53 9.85
C ALA A 79 15.32 11.48 10.54
N ILE A 80 15.16 12.81 10.39
CA ILE A 80 16.05 13.82 10.97
C ILE A 80 15.72 13.97 12.46
N GLY A 81 16.38 13.39 13.35
CA GLY A 81 16.18 13.52 14.79
C GLY A 81 16.14 12.19 15.53
N ARG A 82 16.16 11.08 14.82
CA ARG A 82 16.34 9.75 15.44
C ARG A 82 17.82 9.32 15.50
N GLY A 83 18.75 10.26 15.54
CA GLY A 83 20.17 10.00 15.75
C GLY A 83 20.82 9.27 14.58
N LYS A 84 21.71 8.32 14.89
CA LYS A 84 22.55 7.61 13.88
C LYS A 84 21.79 6.75 12.87
N LEU A 85 20.48 6.56 13.06
CA LEU A 85 19.62 5.78 12.17
C LEU A 85 18.78 6.65 11.24
N ALA A 86 18.97 7.98 11.29
CA ALA A 86 18.23 8.89 10.43
C ALA A 86 18.64 8.67 8.96
N VAL A 87 17.68 8.27 8.13
CA VAL A 87 17.85 8.16 6.68
C VAL A 87 17.33 9.46 6.05
N PRO A 88 18.11 10.15 5.21
CA PRO A 88 17.62 11.38 4.56
C PRO A 88 16.52 11.03 3.55
N VAL A 89 15.64 12.00 3.29
CA VAL A 89 14.67 11.89 2.20
C VAL A 89 15.41 11.76 0.87
N LEU A 90 15.00 10.78 0.06
CA LEU A 90 15.58 10.53 -1.26
C LEU A 90 14.63 11.03 -2.37
N PRO A 91 15.18 11.45 -3.51
CA PRO A 91 16.61 11.48 -3.90
C PRO A 91 17.42 12.58 -3.21
N ASN A 92 16.78 13.55 -2.58
CA ASN A 92 17.38 14.61 -1.78
C ASN A 92 16.33 15.23 -0.83
N PRO A 93 16.73 16.03 0.17
CA PRO A 93 15.81 16.60 1.15
C PRO A 93 15.09 17.89 0.71
N ASP A 94 15.19 18.29 -0.56
CA ASP A 94 14.57 19.53 -1.06
C ASP A 94 13.04 19.46 -1.08
N ARG A 95 12.48 18.27 -0.97
CA ARG A 95 11.05 17.99 -0.99
C ARG A 95 10.68 16.92 0.03
N HIS A 96 9.42 16.96 0.46
CA HIS A 96 8.84 15.90 1.27
C HIS A 96 8.65 14.59 0.48
N ALA A 97 8.57 13.46 1.19
CA ALA A 97 8.41 12.15 0.56
C ALA A 97 7.17 12.06 -0.33
N GLY A 98 6.01 12.57 0.13
CA GLY A 98 4.77 12.58 -0.66
C GLY A 98 4.88 13.34 -1.98
N GLU A 99 5.69 14.40 -2.04
CA GLU A 99 5.96 15.11 -3.30
C GLU A 99 6.85 14.28 -4.24
N TRP A 100 7.89 13.62 -3.73
CA TRP A 100 8.74 12.75 -4.54
C TRP A 100 7.96 11.56 -5.10
N ILE A 101 7.10 10.95 -4.28
CA ILE A 101 6.20 9.86 -4.69
C ILE A 101 5.29 10.35 -5.83
N SER A 102 4.64 11.51 -5.66
CA SER A 102 3.76 12.08 -6.68
C SER A 102 4.48 12.35 -8.00
N ARG A 103 5.68 12.91 -7.95
CA ARG A 103 6.49 13.16 -9.16
C ARG A 103 6.86 11.88 -9.88
N TYR A 104 7.15 10.81 -9.13
CA TYR A 104 7.39 9.49 -9.71
C TYR A 104 6.12 8.94 -10.35
N VAL A 105 4.99 8.95 -9.62
CA VAL A 105 3.69 8.48 -10.12
C VAL A 105 3.30 9.21 -11.40
N LEU A 106 3.34 10.55 -11.42
CA LEU A 106 3.05 11.36 -12.61
C LEU A 106 3.88 10.97 -13.84
N ARG A 107 5.09 10.45 -13.63
CA ARG A 107 5.99 10.03 -14.71
C ARG A 107 5.63 8.67 -15.30
N VAL A 108 5.11 7.76 -14.47
CA VAL A 108 4.89 6.35 -14.87
C VAL A 108 3.42 6.01 -15.07
N ASN A 109 2.51 6.80 -14.50
CA ASN A 109 1.08 6.55 -14.52
C ASN A 109 0.46 6.77 -15.93
N PRO A 110 -0.14 5.75 -16.55
CA PRO A 110 -0.80 5.91 -17.85
C PRO A 110 -2.04 6.82 -17.77
N GLN A 111 -2.56 7.10 -16.58
CA GLN A 111 -3.70 8.00 -16.34
C GLN A 111 -3.28 9.39 -15.89
N LYS A 112 -2.00 9.74 -16.01
CA LYS A 112 -1.42 11.02 -15.58
C LYS A 112 -1.56 11.22 -14.07
N ASP A 113 -2.37 12.17 -13.64
CA ASP A 113 -2.59 12.53 -12.24
C ASP A 113 -3.70 11.72 -11.55
N TYR A 114 -4.51 10.95 -12.29
CA TYR A 114 -5.59 10.19 -11.69
C TYR A 114 -5.12 8.80 -11.24
N VAL A 115 -5.44 8.46 -10.00
CA VAL A 115 -5.17 7.15 -9.37
C VAL A 115 -6.51 6.55 -8.93
N ASP A 116 -6.87 5.38 -9.50
CA ASP A 116 -8.17 4.76 -9.22
C ASP A 116 -8.37 4.40 -7.75
N TYR A 117 -7.32 3.88 -7.12
CA TYR A 117 -7.34 3.40 -5.74
C TYR A 117 -6.19 3.92 -4.92
N MET A 118 -6.47 4.25 -3.67
CA MET A 118 -5.46 4.36 -2.65
C MET A 118 -5.76 3.39 -1.50
N MET A 119 -4.72 2.88 -0.84
CA MET A 119 -4.85 2.04 0.33
C MET A 119 -3.80 2.42 1.36
N LEU A 120 -4.25 2.75 2.57
CA LEU A 120 -3.37 2.85 3.72
C LEU A 120 -3.34 1.49 4.41
N THR A 121 -2.17 0.88 4.52
CA THR A 121 -2.06 -0.42 5.17
C THR A 121 -2.35 -0.34 6.66
N HIS A 122 -1.81 0.66 7.35
CA HIS A 122 -2.05 0.93 8.76
C HIS A 122 -1.62 2.35 9.16
N TYR A 123 -2.00 2.81 10.34
CA TYR A 123 -1.78 4.18 10.79
C TYR A 123 -0.39 4.38 11.43
N HIS A 124 0.65 4.34 10.59
CA HIS A 124 1.96 4.85 10.94
C HIS A 124 2.38 5.97 9.97
N SER A 125 3.25 6.87 10.44
CA SER A 125 3.66 8.04 9.66
C SER A 125 4.46 7.68 8.42
N ASP A 126 5.25 6.62 8.46
CA ASP A 126 5.99 6.07 7.32
C ASP A 126 5.10 5.37 6.29
N HIS A 127 3.79 5.24 6.54
CA HIS A 127 2.77 4.69 5.64
C HIS A 127 1.73 5.72 5.17
N GLY A 128 1.30 6.65 6.02
CA GLY A 128 0.23 7.61 5.69
C GLY A 128 0.64 9.08 5.75
N GLY A 129 1.74 9.40 6.40
CA GLY A 129 2.11 10.75 6.78
C GLY A 129 1.71 11.07 8.22
N ASN A 130 1.92 12.31 8.66
CA ASN A 130 1.65 12.74 10.02
C ASN A 130 1.36 14.24 10.11
N ASN A 131 0.83 14.69 11.26
CA ASN A 131 0.57 16.09 11.58
C ASN A 131 1.66 16.74 12.46
N LYS A 132 2.82 16.10 12.58
CA LYS A 132 3.95 16.57 13.39
C LYS A 132 5.22 16.72 12.56
N PHE A 133 6.20 17.36 13.14
CA PHE A 133 7.59 17.51 12.69
C PHE A 133 7.78 18.27 11.37
N TYR A 134 7.69 17.66 10.20
CA TYR A 134 7.96 18.32 8.93
C TYR A 134 6.76 18.63 8.11
N ALA A 135 5.60 18.10 8.49
CA ALA A 135 4.39 18.37 7.73
C ALA A 135 4.27 19.89 7.52
N ARG A 136 4.12 20.30 6.28
CA ARG A 136 3.84 21.70 5.99
C ARG A 136 2.46 22.04 6.47
N LYS A 137 2.36 22.90 7.47
CA LYS A 137 1.10 23.35 8.03
C LYS A 137 0.45 24.40 7.13
N GLU A 138 -0.83 24.22 6.84
CA GLU A 138 -1.70 25.17 6.14
C GLU A 138 -2.99 25.39 6.94
N THR A 139 -3.83 26.31 6.49
CA THR A 139 -5.20 26.46 7.00
C THR A 139 -6.19 26.11 5.89
N ARG A 140 -7.06 25.15 6.14
CA ARG A 140 -8.15 24.74 5.25
C ARG A 140 -9.44 24.66 6.06
N ASP A 141 -10.52 25.19 5.52
CA ASP A 141 -11.83 25.24 6.21
C ASP A 141 -11.75 25.85 7.63
N GLY A 142 -10.82 26.80 7.84
CA GLY A 142 -10.62 27.44 9.14
C GLY A 142 -9.89 26.58 10.19
N LYS A 143 -9.35 25.43 9.80
CA LYS A 143 -8.60 24.50 10.67
C LYS A 143 -7.16 24.32 10.19
N ASP A 144 -6.32 23.92 11.12
CA ASP A 144 -4.97 23.47 10.80
C ASP A 144 -5.06 22.22 9.90
N TYR A 145 -4.33 22.25 8.79
CA TYR A 145 -4.23 21.14 7.85
C TYR A 145 -2.75 20.90 7.55
N TYR A 146 -2.36 19.64 7.54
CA TYR A 146 -0.96 19.27 7.39
C TYR A 146 -0.72 18.53 6.10
N LEU A 147 0.26 18.96 5.32
CA LEU A 147 0.69 18.30 4.09
C LEU A 147 1.87 17.37 4.39
N SER A 148 1.61 16.08 4.37
CA SER A 148 2.55 15.00 4.62
C SER A 148 2.01 13.71 4.01
N GLY A 149 2.83 12.87 3.43
CA GLY A 149 2.39 11.61 2.87
C GLY A 149 1.25 11.76 1.85
N PHE A 150 0.12 11.09 2.10
CA PHE A 150 -1.04 11.14 1.20
C PHE A 150 -1.63 12.54 1.00
N SER A 151 -1.71 13.35 2.05
CA SER A 151 -2.23 14.71 1.91
C SER A 151 -1.32 15.60 1.05
N GLN A 152 -0.01 15.40 1.13
CA GLN A 152 0.97 16.04 0.25
C GLN A 152 0.85 15.52 -1.18
N ALA A 153 0.66 14.22 -1.36
CA ALA A 153 0.49 13.62 -2.68
C ALA A 153 -0.78 14.11 -3.38
N ALA A 154 -1.86 14.33 -2.64
CA ALA A 154 -3.14 14.84 -3.15
C ALA A 154 -3.11 16.28 -3.66
N GLU A 155 -2.00 16.99 -3.47
CA GLU A 155 -1.76 18.30 -4.13
C GLU A 155 -1.42 18.12 -5.63
N TYR A 156 -1.00 16.93 -6.02
CA TYR A 156 -0.54 16.60 -7.36
C TYR A 156 -1.33 15.47 -8.03
N LEU A 157 -1.96 14.61 -7.21
CA LEU A 157 -2.69 13.43 -7.66
C LEU A 157 -4.16 13.53 -7.27
N THR A 158 -5.02 12.97 -8.10
CA THR A 158 -6.45 12.82 -7.83
C THR A 158 -6.72 11.36 -7.50
N PHE A 159 -7.29 11.08 -6.33
CA PHE A 159 -7.65 9.73 -5.89
C PHE A 159 -9.13 9.46 -6.09
N GLY A 160 -9.46 8.33 -6.73
CA GLY A 160 -10.86 7.92 -6.94
C GLY A 160 -11.49 7.31 -5.70
N LYS A 161 -10.87 6.25 -5.15
CA LYS A 161 -11.38 5.52 -3.99
C LYS A 161 -10.26 5.13 -3.03
N ALA A 162 -10.51 5.37 -1.73
CA ALA A 162 -9.64 4.94 -0.64
C ALA A 162 -10.16 3.67 0.03
N PHE A 163 -9.23 2.81 0.44
CA PHE A 163 -9.51 1.69 1.34
C PHE A 163 -8.84 1.92 2.68
N ASP A 164 -9.64 1.83 3.73
CA ASP A 164 -9.23 2.05 5.11
C ASP A 164 -9.62 0.87 5.99
N ARG A 165 -8.84 0.59 7.04
CA ARG A 165 -9.06 -0.57 7.90
C ARG A 165 -10.29 -0.49 8.78
N CYS A 166 -10.76 0.72 9.12
CA CYS A 166 -11.80 0.94 10.13
C CYS A 166 -12.91 1.89 9.70
N TRP A 167 -12.72 2.73 8.69
CA TRP A 167 -13.71 3.75 8.28
C TRP A 167 -15.12 3.15 8.13
N PRO A 168 -16.18 3.82 8.55
CA PRO A 168 -16.23 5.10 9.28
C PRO A 168 -16.17 4.94 10.81
N ASP A 169 -16.26 3.71 11.35
CA ASP A 169 -16.22 3.44 12.79
C ASP A 169 -14.84 2.93 13.22
N TYR A 170 -14.05 3.84 13.77
CA TYR A 170 -12.68 3.57 14.18
C TYR A 170 -12.55 2.74 15.47
N ASN A 171 -13.66 2.23 15.99
CA ASN A 171 -13.68 1.23 17.04
C ASN A 171 -14.00 -0.19 16.54
N ASP A 172 -14.42 -0.31 15.28
CA ASP A 172 -14.83 -1.59 14.68
C ASP A 172 -13.83 -2.04 13.59
N PRO A 173 -13.30 -3.26 13.65
CA PRO A 173 -13.56 -4.34 14.63
C PRO A 173 -12.74 -4.21 15.91
N LEU A 174 -11.79 -3.31 15.97
CA LEU A 174 -10.91 -3.07 17.10
C LEU A 174 -10.60 -1.58 17.21
N PRO A 175 -10.52 -1.02 18.43
CA PRO A 175 -10.13 0.37 18.60
C PRO A 175 -8.73 0.62 18.08
N LEU A 176 -8.45 1.88 17.79
CA LEU A 176 -7.12 2.33 17.38
C LEU A 176 -6.09 2.01 18.47
N THR A 177 -4.89 1.65 18.04
CA THR A 177 -3.78 1.48 18.97
C THR A 177 -3.25 2.85 19.41
N GLN A 178 -2.57 2.89 20.55
CA GLN A 178 -1.94 4.15 21.01
C GLN A 178 -0.87 4.65 20.02
N GLU A 179 -0.24 3.76 19.29
CA GLU A 179 0.79 4.08 18.27
C GLU A 179 0.20 4.76 17.04
N ALA A 180 -1.08 4.54 16.76
CA ALA A 180 -1.78 5.09 15.61
C ALA A 180 -2.08 6.59 15.70
N ALA A 181 -2.12 7.17 16.90
CA ALA A 181 -2.79 8.44 17.17
C ALA A 181 -2.43 9.58 16.19
N ASP A 182 -1.14 9.86 16.02
CA ASP A 182 -0.70 11.01 15.19
C ASP A 182 -0.98 10.80 13.70
N ALA A 183 -0.74 9.60 13.20
CA ALA A 183 -1.00 9.25 11.80
C ALA A 183 -2.51 9.12 11.55
N PHE A 184 -3.27 8.65 12.53
CA PHE A 184 -4.72 8.57 12.44
C PHE A 184 -5.37 9.95 12.34
N GLU A 185 -5.04 10.88 13.24
CA GLU A 185 -5.59 12.24 13.20
C GLU A 185 -5.29 12.92 11.86
N HIS A 186 -4.05 12.76 11.37
CA HIS A 186 -3.64 13.26 10.07
C HIS A 186 -4.47 12.68 8.92
N MET A 187 -4.62 11.35 8.89
CA MET A 187 -5.38 10.69 7.83
C MET A 187 -6.87 10.99 7.92
N LYS A 188 -7.40 11.15 9.12
CA LYS A 188 -8.80 11.55 9.31
C LYS A 188 -9.06 12.94 8.75
N ASP A 189 -8.21 13.91 9.05
CA ASP A 189 -8.34 15.28 8.49
C ASP A 189 -8.21 15.26 6.96
N PHE A 190 -7.30 14.45 6.43
CA PHE A 190 -7.16 14.23 4.99
C PHE A 190 -8.43 13.64 4.38
N TYR A 191 -8.99 12.59 4.96
CA TYR A 191 -10.21 11.95 4.48
C TYR A 191 -11.41 12.90 4.53
N ASP A 192 -11.60 13.60 5.63
CA ASP A 192 -12.66 14.58 5.78
C ASP A 192 -12.59 15.67 4.70
N TYR A 193 -11.39 16.19 4.43
CA TYR A 193 -11.16 17.18 3.37
C TYR A 193 -11.44 16.60 1.97
N MET A 194 -10.96 15.40 1.68
CA MET A 194 -11.15 14.76 0.37
C MET A 194 -12.61 14.43 0.09
N LEU A 195 -13.36 13.97 1.10
CA LEU A 195 -14.81 13.73 0.99
C LEU A 195 -15.57 15.02 0.73
N ALA A 196 -15.21 16.10 1.42
CA ALA A 196 -15.90 17.39 1.28
C ALA A 196 -15.62 18.10 -0.06
N HIS A 197 -14.38 18.03 -0.56
CA HIS A 197 -13.92 18.93 -1.62
C HIS A 197 -13.47 18.22 -2.91
N LYS A 198 -13.04 16.97 -2.85
CA LYS A 198 -12.42 16.26 -3.98
C LYS A 198 -13.23 15.09 -4.52
N LYS A 199 -14.40 14.82 -3.96
CA LYS A 199 -15.29 13.71 -4.37
C LYS A 199 -14.61 12.34 -4.33
N MET A 200 -13.60 12.14 -3.48
CA MET A 200 -12.99 10.83 -3.25
C MET A 200 -14.01 9.95 -2.50
N GLU A 201 -14.11 8.69 -2.89
CA GLU A 201 -14.87 7.70 -2.12
C GLU A 201 -13.96 7.04 -1.08
N ILE A 202 -14.54 6.64 0.07
CA ILE A 202 -13.81 5.85 1.07
C ILE A 202 -14.65 4.64 1.43
N GLU A 203 -14.02 3.47 1.46
CA GLU A 203 -14.63 2.22 1.90
C GLU A 203 -13.81 1.54 2.98
N LYS A 204 -14.51 0.92 3.94
CA LYS A 204 -13.87 -0.04 4.84
C LYS A 204 -13.36 -1.23 4.04
N PHE A 205 -12.10 -1.60 4.28
CA PHE A 205 -11.52 -2.79 3.67
C PHE A 205 -12.23 -4.05 4.19
N ARG A 206 -12.74 -4.86 3.28
CA ARG A 206 -13.51 -6.08 3.60
C ARG A 206 -12.64 -7.31 3.42
N LEU A 207 -12.32 -7.94 4.53
CA LEU A 207 -11.50 -9.15 4.56
C LEU A 207 -12.20 -10.32 3.81
N GLY A 208 -11.45 -11.03 2.99
CA GLY A 208 -11.92 -12.16 2.19
C GLY A 208 -12.51 -11.80 0.83
N GLU A 209 -12.84 -10.54 0.59
CA GLU A 209 -13.44 -10.07 -0.66
C GLU A 209 -12.48 -10.22 -1.85
N THR A 210 -13.06 -10.51 -3.01
CA THR A 210 -12.34 -10.69 -4.28
C THR A 210 -12.71 -9.67 -5.34
N ASN A 211 -13.66 -8.78 -5.05
CA ASN A 211 -14.21 -7.82 -6.00
C ASN A 211 -14.15 -6.38 -5.51
N GLN A 212 -13.61 -6.13 -4.31
CA GLN A 212 -13.50 -4.78 -3.77
C GLN A 212 -12.44 -3.95 -4.49
N ILE A 213 -11.32 -4.58 -4.83
CA ILE A 213 -10.25 -3.99 -5.64
C ILE A 213 -10.26 -4.71 -6.98
N ALA A 214 -10.82 -4.09 -8.00
CA ALA A 214 -11.01 -4.71 -9.31
C ALA A 214 -10.50 -3.81 -10.44
N MET A 215 -10.20 -4.39 -11.56
CA MET A 215 -9.94 -3.65 -12.80
C MET A 215 -11.17 -2.82 -13.18
N ARG A 216 -10.95 -1.56 -13.54
CA ARG A 216 -12.05 -0.57 -13.76
C ARG A 216 -12.32 -0.28 -15.22
N LYS A 217 -11.48 -0.73 -16.14
CA LYS A 217 -11.57 -0.34 -17.55
C LYS A 217 -11.95 -1.50 -18.45
N ASP A 218 -11.26 -2.64 -18.35
CA ASP A 218 -11.46 -3.77 -19.25
C ASP A 218 -11.14 -5.11 -18.55
N ALA A 219 -11.83 -5.38 -17.43
CA ALA A 219 -11.61 -6.59 -16.65
C ALA A 219 -11.83 -7.87 -17.47
N ALA A 220 -12.76 -7.84 -18.42
CA ALA A 220 -13.08 -9.00 -19.25
C ALA A 220 -11.93 -9.44 -20.16
N ALA A 221 -11.04 -8.52 -20.54
CA ALA A 221 -9.86 -8.83 -21.36
C ALA A 221 -8.76 -9.59 -20.58
N TYR A 222 -8.82 -9.59 -19.25
CA TYR A 222 -7.78 -10.18 -18.39
C TYR A 222 -8.38 -11.08 -17.30
N PRO A 223 -9.06 -12.18 -17.65
CA PRO A 223 -9.78 -13.02 -16.68
C PRO A 223 -8.86 -13.73 -15.69
N GLY A 224 -7.55 -13.81 -15.97
CA GLY A 224 -6.54 -14.35 -15.05
C GLY A 224 -6.13 -13.38 -13.94
N PHE A 225 -6.41 -12.08 -14.08
CA PHE A 225 -6.04 -11.11 -13.05
C PHE A 225 -7.13 -10.99 -11.99
N SER A 226 -6.74 -11.09 -10.75
CA SER A 226 -7.64 -10.87 -9.61
C SER A 226 -6.90 -10.29 -8.40
N VAL A 227 -7.66 -9.64 -7.51
CA VAL A 227 -7.17 -9.13 -6.23
C VAL A 227 -8.05 -9.70 -5.13
N ARG A 228 -7.44 -10.29 -4.12
CA ARG A 228 -8.15 -10.80 -2.95
C ARG A 228 -7.62 -10.18 -1.67
N ASN A 229 -8.53 -9.75 -0.82
CA ASN A 229 -8.24 -9.17 0.48
C ASN A 229 -7.93 -10.30 1.48
N ILE A 230 -6.72 -10.40 1.98
CA ILE A 230 -6.27 -11.56 2.77
C ILE A 230 -5.99 -11.28 4.23
N CYS A 231 -5.69 -10.03 4.62
CA CYS A 231 -5.55 -9.71 6.03
C CYS A 231 -6.04 -8.29 6.35
N ALA A 232 -6.57 -8.12 7.54
CA ALA A 232 -7.00 -6.85 8.13
C ALA A 232 -7.23 -6.99 9.63
N ASN A 233 -6.81 -6.01 10.41
CA ASN A 233 -7.15 -5.89 11.83
C ASN A 233 -6.81 -7.15 12.65
N GLY A 234 -5.63 -7.74 12.41
CA GLY A 234 -5.19 -8.95 13.10
C GLY A 234 -5.92 -10.22 12.70
N ARG A 235 -6.68 -10.18 11.59
CA ARG A 235 -7.41 -11.32 11.03
C ARG A 235 -6.88 -11.67 9.65
N ILE A 236 -6.96 -12.95 9.29
CA ILE A 236 -6.59 -13.45 7.96
C ILE A 236 -7.74 -14.25 7.36
N ALA A 237 -7.90 -14.16 6.04
CA ALA A 237 -8.80 -15.00 5.26
C ALA A 237 -7.98 -16.01 4.46
N ASP A 238 -8.32 -17.30 4.56
CA ASP A 238 -7.74 -18.33 3.72
C ASP A 238 -8.32 -18.32 2.29
N LYS A 239 -7.89 -19.26 1.45
CA LYS A 239 -8.35 -19.35 0.05
C LYS A 239 -9.80 -19.79 -0.08
N GLU A 240 -10.36 -20.45 0.92
CA GLU A 240 -11.74 -20.86 1.03
C GLU A 240 -12.65 -19.77 1.60
N GLY A 241 -12.08 -18.64 2.09
CA GLY A 241 -12.81 -17.54 2.69
C GLY A 241 -13.04 -17.68 4.20
N ASN A 242 -12.47 -18.71 4.85
CA ASN A 242 -12.56 -18.84 6.30
C ASN A 242 -11.68 -17.78 6.97
N ILE A 243 -12.22 -17.13 7.99
CA ILE A 243 -11.52 -16.07 8.72
C ILE A 243 -10.96 -16.63 10.03
N ARG A 244 -9.65 -16.46 10.23
CA ARG A 244 -8.97 -16.70 11.50
C ARG A 244 -8.69 -15.37 12.18
N ASP A 245 -9.05 -15.28 13.45
CA ASP A 245 -8.76 -14.14 14.30
C ASP A 245 -7.47 -14.40 15.08
N LEU A 246 -6.35 -14.00 14.48
CA LEU A 246 -5.02 -14.16 15.10
C LEU A 246 -4.89 -13.32 16.39
N TYR A 247 -5.69 -12.25 16.48
CA TYR A 247 -5.75 -11.43 17.69
C TYR A 247 -6.35 -12.23 18.85
N ALA A 248 -7.52 -12.82 18.65
CA ALA A 248 -8.18 -13.61 19.67
C ALA A 248 -7.36 -14.85 20.06
N GLU A 249 -6.72 -15.51 19.07
CA GLU A 249 -5.84 -16.64 19.32
C GLU A 249 -4.64 -16.26 20.19
N ARG A 250 -3.96 -15.17 19.85
CA ARG A 250 -2.77 -14.71 20.53
C ARG A 250 -3.05 -14.18 21.94
N LYS A 251 -4.21 -13.52 22.14
CA LYS A 251 -4.64 -13.02 23.45
C LYS A 251 -4.82 -14.14 24.47
N LYS A 252 -5.16 -15.36 24.02
CA LYS A 252 -5.28 -16.54 24.90
C LYS A 252 -3.93 -17.06 25.39
N SER A 253 -2.89 -16.92 24.58
CA SER A 253 -1.57 -17.50 24.86
C SER A 253 -0.58 -16.49 25.48
N ASN A 254 -0.74 -15.21 25.19
CA ASN A 254 0.14 -14.15 25.71
C ASN A 254 -0.58 -12.79 25.62
N PRO A 255 -0.71 -12.02 26.70
CA PRO A 255 -1.32 -10.69 26.71
C PRO A 255 -0.42 -9.63 26.07
N VAL A 256 0.07 -9.89 24.85
CA VAL A 256 0.90 -8.94 24.10
C VAL A 256 0.03 -7.77 23.66
N LYS A 257 0.53 -6.55 23.87
CA LYS A 257 -0.04 -5.34 23.26
C LYS A 257 0.01 -5.50 21.72
N PHE A 258 -1.13 -5.23 21.07
CA PHE A 258 -1.14 -5.15 19.61
C PHE A 258 -0.45 -3.89 19.15
N SER A 259 0.50 -4.05 18.25
CA SER A 259 1.06 -2.93 17.50
C SER A 259 0.15 -2.59 16.33
N GLU A 260 0.18 -1.38 15.87
CA GLU A 260 -0.53 -0.94 14.68
C GLU A 260 -0.11 -1.75 13.43
N ASN A 261 1.16 -2.17 13.33
CA ASN A 261 1.65 -3.11 12.31
C ASN A 261 0.83 -4.41 12.23
N GLY A 262 0.36 -4.91 13.37
CA GLY A 262 -0.49 -6.11 13.42
C GLY A 262 -1.90 -5.91 12.87
N MET A 263 -2.29 -4.67 12.60
CA MET A 263 -3.59 -4.29 12.04
C MET A 263 -3.55 -4.12 10.53
N SER A 264 -2.40 -4.26 9.90
CA SER A 264 -2.19 -3.97 8.48
C SER A 264 -3.18 -4.67 7.56
N LEU A 265 -3.58 -3.93 6.54
CA LEU A 265 -4.28 -4.45 5.38
C LEU A 265 -3.32 -5.21 4.47
N GLY A 266 -3.76 -6.30 3.91
CA GLY A 266 -2.98 -7.06 2.94
C GLY A 266 -3.84 -7.67 1.86
N VAL A 267 -3.29 -7.71 0.66
CA VAL A 267 -3.93 -8.26 -0.53
C VAL A 267 -3.01 -9.24 -1.23
N ILE A 268 -3.61 -10.15 -1.99
CA ILE A 268 -2.89 -11.01 -2.92
C ILE A 268 -3.34 -10.67 -4.33
N PHE A 269 -2.38 -10.45 -5.20
CA PHE A 269 -2.59 -10.30 -6.64
C PHE A 269 -2.31 -11.62 -7.31
N THR A 270 -3.21 -12.04 -8.19
CA THR A 270 -3.03 -13.18 -9.09
C THR A 270 -3.05 -12.67 -10.51
N TYR A 271 -2.08 -13.14 -11.32
CA TYR A 271 -1.96 -12.73 -12.71
C TYR A 271 -1.36 -13.84 -13.57
#